data_a585149b71ff43b3d7d213748e5e6e90
#
_entry.id   a585149b71ff43b3d7d213748e5e6e90
#
_cell.length_a   1.000
_cell.length_b   1.000
_cell.length_c   1.000
_cell.angle_alpha   90.00
_cell.angle_beta   90.00
_cell.angle_gamma   90.00
#
_symmetry.space_group_name_H-M   'P 1'
#
loop_
_entity.id
_entity.type
_entity.pdbx_description
1 polymer ?
#
loop_
_entity_poly.entity_id
_entity_poly.type
_entity_poly.pdbx_seq_one_letter_code
_entity_poly.pdbx_strand_id
1 'polypeptide(L)'
;MEQPFNHHGTRQRRMEPFFNSVTRLYHIFFVLLQLYNGQQDMKRIDIELIIRNKAPQLHRKLPRFAIGFMKWLVCQKQLNEILENCEMYEGPDFAIAMSKYMNVTYSVQGLEKIKDDGHYLMVSNHPLGAYDGISYIAVLGKKIPGLKIVVNDILMNIDQLRCMFLPVNTVGRQKRSDMEAIERAYRDENIQMMSFPAGFCSRFIDGKIQDIAWKKSVITKAIDSKRDVIPMYFKGRNSLVFYGLEWFRRILGIKFNIGLILLPWQMARYARGKHYTIVIGDPIPYQTFDASRSHTEWAQWLREQCYNLKKNS
;
A
#
# COMPACT_ATOMS: atom_id res chain seq x y z
N MET A 1 -33.75 13.15 -49.11
CA MET A 1 -33.50 12.04 -48.17
C MET A 1 -31.98 11.86 -48.10
N GLU A 2 -31.35 12.55 -47.15
CA GLU A 2 -29.91 12.41 -46.88
C GLU A 2 -29.73 11.59 -45.63
N GLN A 3 -28.88 10.54 -45.73
CA GLN A 3 -28.50 9.74 -44.58
C GLN A 3 -27.34 10.41 -43.82
N PRO A 4 -27.32 10.40 -42.47
CA PRO A 4 -26.23 10.97 -41.72
C PRO A 4 -25.05 9.97 -41.66
N PHE A 5 -23.86 10.46 -42.01
CA PHE A 5 -22.56 9.77 -41.91
C PHE A 5 -22.20 9.50 -40.47
N ASN A 6 -21.99 8.23 -40.17
CA ASN A 6 -21.67 7.72 -38.83
C ASN A 6 -20.14 7.75 -38.60
N HIS A 7 -19.58 8.80 -38.01
CA HIS A 7 -18.16 9.02 -37.80
C HIS A 7 -17.61 8.41 -36.43
N HIS A 8 -18.41 7.65 -35.69
CA HIS A 8 -17.96 7.13 -34.40
C HIS A 8 -17.29 5.76 -34.42
N GLY A 9 -17.32 5.02 -35.52
CA GLY A 9 -16.83 3.64 -35.61
C GLY A 9 -15.30 3.47 -35.80
N THR A 10 -14.60 4.47 -36.30
CA THR A 10 -13.20 4.32 -36.76
C THR A 10 -12.15 4.65 -35.68
N ARG A 11 -12.47 5.42 -34.64
CA ARG A 11 -11.55 5.72 -33.54
C ARG A 11 -11.45 4.58 -32.52
N GLN A 12 -12.54 3.86 -32.27
CA GLN A 12 -12.57 2.74 -31.34
C GLN A 12 -11.73 1.55 -31.83
N ARG A 13 -11.78 1.20 -33.11
CA ARG A 13 -11.04 0.07 -33.68
C ARG A 13 -9.51 0.26 -33.74
N ARG A 14 -9.00 1.48 -33.74
CA ARG A 14 -7.54 1.76 -33.73
C ARG A 14 -6.90 1.65 -32.35
N MET A 15 -7.67 1.73 -31.29
CA MET A 15 -7.16 1.70 -29.91
C MET A 15 -7.19 0.30 -29.29
N GLU A 16 -7.98 -0.65 -29.79
CA GLU A 16 -8.09 -2.02 -29.27
C GLU A 16 -6.74 -2.79 -29.23
N PRO A 17 -5.86 -2.73 -30.26
CA PRO A 17 -4.58 -3.43 -30.20
C PRO A 17 -3.63 -2.84 -29.16
N PHE A 18 -3.67 -1.51 -28.95
CA PHE A 18 -2.87 -0.82 -27.93
C PHE A 18 -3.37 -1.16 -26.53
N PHE A 19 -4.69 -1.13 -26.32
CA PHE A 19 -5.32 -1.54 -25.04
C PHE A 19 -5.07 -3.02 -24.72
N ASN A 20 -5.15 -3.90 -25.70
CA ASN A 20 -4.83 -5.31 -25.53
C ASN A 20 -3.35 -5.54 -25.18
N SER A 21 -2.45 -4.75 -25.73
CA SER A 21 -1.01 -4.82 -25.41
C SER A 21 -0.70 -4.29 -24.02
N VAL A 22 -1.30 -3.18 -23.61
CA VAL A 22 -1.16 -2.61 -22.27
C VAL A 22 -1.81 -3.51 -21.22
N THR A 23 -2.97 -4.08 -21.50
CA THR A 23 -3.65 -5.04 -20.60
C THR A 23 -2.86 -6.35 -20.47
N ARG A 24 -2.21 -6.81 -21.57
CA ARG A 24 -1.30 -7.97 -21.53
C ARG A 24 -0.03 -7.68 -20.72
N LEU A 25 0.62 -6.53 -20.93
CA LEU A 25 1.77 -6.10 -20.12
C LEU A 25 1.42 -6.01 -18.63
N TYR A 26 0.21 -5.60 -18.32
CA TYR A 26 -0.31 -5.55 -16.97
C TYR A 26 -0.55 -6.92 -16.35
N HIS A 27 -1.27 -7.81 -17.05
CA HIS A 27 -1.42 -9.19 -16.58
C HIS A 27 -0.05 -9.82 -16.31
N ILE A 28 0.91 -9.51 -17.13
CA ILE A 28 2.28 -9.95 -16.98
C ILE A 28 2.90 -9.36 -15.70
N PHE A 29 2.82 -8.06 -15.51
CA PHE A 29 3.41 -7.37 -14.34
C PHE A 29 2.69 -7.76 -13.05
N PHE A 30 1.36 -7.85 -13.08
CA PHE A 30 0.55 -8.27 -11.94
C PHE A 30 0.75 -9.75 -11.61
N VAL A 31 0.77 -10.61 -12.62
CA VAL A 31 1.17 -12.02 -12.48
C VAL A 31 2.60 -12.12 -11.96
N LEU A 32 3.52 -11.28 -12.39
CA LEU A 32 4.89 -11.24 -11.87
C LEU A 32 4.95 -10.84 -10.40
N LEU A 33 4.16 -9.86 -9.97
CA LEU A 33 4.07 -9.47 -8.56
C LEU A 33 3.40 -10.56 -7.70
N GLN A 34 2.33 -11.19 -8.17
CA GLN A 34 1.69 -12.32 -7.47
C GLN A 34 2.55 -13.59 -7.50
N LEU A 35 3.28 -13.80 -8.58
CA LEU A 35 4.10 -14.99 -8.77
C LEU A 35 5.45 -14.90 -8.04
N TYR A 36 5.84 -13.72 -7.57
CA TYR A 36 6.97 -13.54 -6.66
C TYR A 36 6.72 -14.27 -5.31
N ASN A 37 5.47 -14.48 -4.90
CA ASN A 37 5.06 -15.15 -3.66
C ASN A 37 5.47 -16.63 -3.51
N GLY A 38 6.33 -17.17 -4.32
CA GLY A 38 6.64 -18.62 -4.34
C GLY A 38 8.10 -19.02 -4.26
N GLN A 39 9.04 -18.10 -4.04
CA GLN A 39 10.46 -18.46 -3.93
C GLN A 39 11.05 -17.99 -2.58
N GLN A 40 11.34 -18.95 -1.72
CA GLN A 40 11.79 -18.78 -0.33
C GLN A 40 13.25 -18.30 -0.17
N ASP A 41 14.03 -18.09 -1.24
CA ASP A 41 15.49 -17.85 -1.13
C ASP A 41 16.06 -16.72 -2.00
N MET A 42 15.23 -15.75 -2.45
CA MET A 42 15.81 -14.67 -3.25
C MET A 42 16.21 -13.47 -2.39
N LYS A 43 17.47 -13.37 -2.01
CA LYS A 43 18.07 -12.18 -1.37
C LYS A 43 18.01 -10.91 -2.26
N ARG A 44 17.67 -11.04 -3.55
CA ARG A 44 17.63 -9.94 -4.54
C ARG A 44 16.42 -10.05 -5.46
N ILE A 45 15.88 -8.91 -5.84
CA ILE A 45 14.82 -8.80 -6.85
C ILE A 45 15.44 -8.99 -8.23
N ASP A 46 15.05 -10.03 -8.96
CA ASP A 46 15.42 -10.23 -10.37
C ASP A 46 14.16 -10.46 -11.22
N ILE A 47 13.75 -9.39 -11.91
CA ILE A 47 12.55 -9.41 -12.78
C ILE A 47 12.69 -10.42 -13.92
N GLU A 48 13.87 -10.59 -14.49
CA GLU A 48 14.09 -11.54 -15.58
C GLU A 48 13.96 -12.98 -15.11
N LEU A 49 14.55 -13.30 -13.96
CA LEU A 49 14.42 -14.62 -13.32
C LEU A 49 12.95 -14.92 -12.97
N ILE A 50 12.24 -13.93 -12.43
CA ILE A 50 10.82 -14.04 -12.12
C ILE A 50 10.01 -14.34 -13.39
N ILE A 51 10.21 -13.59 -14.48
CA ILE A 51 9.51 -13.82 -15.75
C ILE A 51 9.84 -15.20 -16.29
N ARG A 52 11.12 -15.59 -16.29
CA ARG A 52 11.58 -16.89 -16.80
C ARG A 52 10.93 -18.06 -16.07
N ASN A 53 10.85 -17.98 -14.75
CA ASN A 53 10.32 -19.07 -13.92
C ASN A 53 8.79 -19.17 -13.98
N LYS A 54 8.10 -18.03 -14.06
CA LYS A 54 6.64 -17.97 -13.91
C LYS A 54 5.89 -17.85 -15.23
N ALA A 55 6.52 -17.31 -16.23
CA ALA A 55 5.94 -17.12 -17.57
C ALA A 55 6.97 -17.43 -18.67
N PRO A 56 7.50 -18.67 -18.76
CA PRO A 56 8.60 -19.02 -19.67
C PRO A 56 8.27 -18.77 -21.14
N GLN A 57 7.03 -18.98 -21.55
CA GLN A 57 6.59 -18.69 -22.93
C GLN A 57 6.64 -17.20 -23.25
N LEU A 58 6.34 -16.35 -22.27
CA LEU A 58 6.44 -14.91 -22.40
C LEU A 58 7.90 -14.47 -22.44
N HIS A 59 8.76 -14.99 -21.54
CA HIS A 59 10.18 -14.69 -21.52
C HIS A 59 10.83 -14.93 -22.91
N ARG A 60 10.48 -16.04 -23.58
CA ARG A 60 10.98 -16.36 -24.94
C ARG A 60 10.54 -15.36 -26.01
N LYS A 61 9.40 -14.68 -25.83
CA LYS A 61 8.84 -13.70 -26.79
C LYS A 61 9.24 -12.26 -26.47
N LEU A 62 9.71 -11.98 -25.26
CA LEU A 62 10.09 -10.62 -24.84
C LEU A 62 11.49 -10.27 -25.37
N PRO A 63 11.64 -9.18 -26.13
CA PRO A 63 12.94 -8.69 -26.52
C PRO A 63 13.71 -8.15 -25.29
N ARG A 64 15.03 -8.22 -25.33
CA ARG A 64 15.91 -7.80 -24.21
C ARG A 64 15.65 -6.37 -23.73
N PHE A 65 15.36 -5.44 -24.66
CA PHE A 65 15.06 -4.05 -24.30
C PHE A 65 13.79 -3.93 -23.45
N ALA A 66 12.77 -4.77 -23.68
CA ALA A 66 11.54 -4.77 -22.88
C ALA A 66 11.80 -5.27 -21.46
N ILE A 67 12.66 -6.28 -21.30
CA ILE A 67 13.09 -6.76 -19.97
C ILE A 67 13.88 -5.64 -19.27
N GLY A 68 14.82 -4.98 -19.97
CA GLY A 68 15.57 -3.84 -19.44
C GLY A 68 14.65 -2.68 -19.00
N PHE A 69 13.65 -2.36 -19.83
CA PHE A 69 12.64 -1.35 -19.48
C PHE A 69 11.83 -1.73 -18.22
N MET A 70 11.41 -3.00 -18.08
CA MET A 70 10.71 -3.46 -16.89
C MET A 70 11.58 -3.37 -15.63
N LYS A 71 12.86 -3.79 -15.69
CA LYS A 71 13.84 -3.65 -14.60
C LYS A 71 13.98 -2.18 -14.18
N TRP A 72 14.06 -1.28 -15.15
CA TRP A 72 14.14 0.17 -14.92
C TRP A 72 12.84 0.72 -14.29
N LEU A 73 11.67 0.32 -14.80
CA LEU A 73 10.36 0.78 -14.35
C LEU A 73 10.10 0.42 -12.88
N VAL A 74 10.47 -0.79 -12.46
CA VAL A 74 10.35 -1.23 -11.07
C VAL A 74 11.53 -0.80 -10.20
N CYS A 75 12.46 -0.02 -10.72
CA CYS A 75 13.66 0.41 -10.00
C CYS A 75 14.47 -0.74 -9.38
N GLN A 76 14.58 -1.88 -10.10
CA GLN A 76 15.20 -3.10 -9.60
C GLN A 76 16.57 -2.84 -8.97
N LYS A 77 17.43 -2.03 -9.63
CA LYS A 77 18.76 -1.69 -9.12
C LYS A 77 18.68 -0.99 -7.77
N GLN A 78 17.86 0.06 -7.65
CA GLN A 78 17.74 0.84 -6.42
C GLN A 78 17.11 0.05 -5.27
N LEU A 79 16.13 -0.81 -5.58
CA LEU A 79 15.55 -1.70 -4.58
C LEU A 79 16.58 -2.71 -4.06
N ASN A 80 17.38 -3.31 -4.95
CA ASN A 80 18.44 -4.22 -4.54
C ASN A 80 19.53 -3.51 -3.73
N GLU A 81 19.93 -2.29 -4.10
CA GLU A 81 20.83 -1.48 -3.29
C GLU A 81 20.30 -1.24 -1.87
N ILE A 82 19.00 -0.97 -1.72
CA ILE A 82 18.36 -0.82 -0.39
C ILE A 82 18.44 -2.14 0.38
N LEU A 83 18.06 -3.25 -0.25
CA LEU A 83 18.08 -4.56 0.38
C LEU A 83 19.49 -4.96 0.82
N GLU A 84 20.50 -4.76 -0.03
CA GLU A 84 21.91 -5.06 0.27
C GLU A 84 22.45 -4.23 1.42
N ASN A 85 22.17 -2.91 1.44
CA ASN A 85 22.65 -2.01 2.50
C ASN A 85 21.93 -2.22 3.84
N CYS A 86 20.79 -2.91 3.84
CA CYS A 86 19.98 -3.17 5.03
C CYS A 86 19.85 -4.67 5.34
N GLU A 87 20.58 -5.55 4.66
CA GLU A 87 20.43 -7.02 4.71
C GLU A 87 20.52 -7.59 6.12
N MET A 88 21.37 -7.00 6.96
CA MET A 88 21.62 -7.50 8.34
C MET A 88 20.54 -7.10 9.35
N TYR A 89 19.54 -6.32 8.95
CA TYR A 89 18.50 -5.84 9.84
C TYR A 89 17.15 -6.51 9.54
N GLU A 90 16.32 -6.65 10.56
CA GLU A 90 14.94 -7.17 10.45
C GLU A 90 13.96 -6.30 11.23
N GLY A 91 12.67 -6.41 10.89
CA GLY A 91 11.58 -5.71 11.57
C GLY A 91 11.80 -4.20 11.64
N PRO A 92 11.67 -3.60 12.85
CA PRO A 92 11.84 -2.16 13.04
C PRO A 92 13.24 -1.66 12.68
N ASP A 93 14.28 -2.46 12.94
CA ASP A 93 15.66 -2.08 12.64
C ASP A 93 15.91 -1.99 11.13
N PHE A 94 15.31 -2.89 10.34
CA PHE A 94 15.34 -2.77 8.87
C PHE A 94 14.67 -1.48 8.40
N ALA A 95 13.47 -1.17 8.90
CA ALA A 95 12.75 0.04 8.49
C ALA A 95 13.52 1.34 8.86
N ILE A 96 14.19 1.35 10.02
CA ILE A 96 15.06 2.45 10.47
C ILE A 96 16.30 2.54 9.57
N ALA A 97 16.98 1.44 9.29
CA ALA A 97 18.16 1.39 8.43
C ALA A 97 17.84 1.85 7.01
N MET A 98 16.71 1.37 6.45
CA MET A 98 16.21 1.79 5.15
C MET A 98 15.92 3.30 5.11
N SER A 99 15.26 3.85 6.14
CA SER A 99 14.98 5.29 6.23
C SER A 99 16.27 6.11 6.26
N LYS A 100 17.28 5.67 7.02
CA LYS A 100 18.61 6.30 7.08
C LYS A 100 19.31 6.23 5.73
N TYR A 101 19.36 5.06 5.09
CA TYR A 101 19.97 4.88 3.76
C TYR A 101 19.33 5.78 2.70
N MET A 102 18.02 5.95 2.78
CA MET A 102 17.27 6.82 1.87
C MET A 102 17.29 8.29 2.27
N ASN A 103 17.94 8.66 3.37
CA ASN A 103 17.94 10.02 3.94
C ASN A 103 16.50 10.54 4.17
N VAL A 104 15.63 9.68 4.70
CA VAL A 104 14.25 10.03 5.07
C VAL A 104 14.20 10.32 6.56
N THR A 105 13.53 11.43 6.92
CA THR A 105 13.36 11.85 8.31
C THR A 105 11.89 12.01 8.66
N TYR A 106 11.60 11.95 9.97
CA TYR A 106 10.23 12.00 10.48
C TYR A 106 10.11 13.00 11.61
N SER A 107 9.01 13.78 11.61
CA SER A 107 8.49 14.47 12.79
C SER A 107 7.27 13.74 13.29
N VAL A 108 7.20 13.45 14.59
CA VAL A 108 6.10 12.72 15.20
C VAL A 108 5.49 13.54 16.31
N GLN A 109 4.18 13.68 16.30
CA GLN A 109 3.42 14.40 17.31
C GLN A 109 2.39 13.46 17.93
N GLY A 110 2.20 13.53 19.24
CA GLY A 110 1.21 12.74 19.97
C GLY A 110 1.66 11.31 20.28
N LEU A 111 2.97 11.00 20.21
CA LEU A 111 3.48 9.66 20.48
C LEU A 111 3.20 9.21 21.92
N GLU A 112 3.12 10.15 22.85
CA GLU A 112 2.78 9.97 24.27
C GLU A 112 1.34 9.49 24.50
N LYS A 113 0.46 9.62 23.50
CA LYS A 113 -0.93 9.16 23.56
C LYS A 113 -1.06 7.65 23.45
N ILE A 114 -0.05 6.98 22.92
CA ILE A 114 0.01 5.51 22.84
C ILE A 114 0.60 5.02 24.15
N LYS A 115 -0.27 4.51 25.03
CA LYS A 115 0.13 3.95 26.32
C LYS A 115 0.57 2.50 26.18
N ASP A 116 1.50 2.07 27.02
CA ASP A 116 2.08 0.73 26.96
C ASP A 116 1.08 -0.38 27.37
N ASP A 117 0.09 -0.05 28.18
CA ASP A 117 -0.98 -0.93 28.67
C ASP A 117 -2.24 -0.91 27.78
N GLY A 118 -2.24 -0.16 26.71
CA GLY A 118 -3.38 -0.03 25.82
C GLY A 118 -3.53 -1.18 24.83
N HIS A 119 -4.77 -1.40 24.38
CA HIS A 119 -5.10 -2.40 23.37
C HIS A 119 -5.69 -1.71 22.14
N TYR A 120 -4.86 -1.47 21.13
CA TYR A 120 -5.19 -0.52 20.07
C TYR A 120 -5.34 -1.13 18.67
N LEU A 121 -6.22 -0.51 17.90
CA LEU A 121 -6.26 -0.56 16.45
C LEU A 121 -5.88 0.82 15.91
N MET A 122 -4.64 0.97 15.47
CA MET A 122 -4.15 2.18 14.83
C MET A 122 -4.63 2.25 13.38
N VAL A 123 -5.15 3.41 12.96
CA VAL A 123 -5.65 3.61 11.61
C VAL A 123 -5.12 4.90 11.01
N SER A 124 -4.77 4.88 9.74
CA SER A 124 -4.20 6.05 9.07
C SER A 124 -4.72 6.21 7.65
N ASN A 125 -4.67 7.46 7.14
CA ASN A 125 -4.69 7.72 5.72
C ASN A 125 -3.49 7.04 5.03
N HIS A 126 -3.58 6.84 3.71
CA HIS A 126 -2.63 6.03 2.95
C HIS A 126 -2.03 6.78 1.74
N PRO A 127 -1.27 7.88 1.95
CA PRO A 127 -0.83 8.73 0.84
C PRO A 127 0.25 8.11 -0.05
N LEU A 128 1.17 7.29 0.49
CA LEU A 128 2.34 6.78 -0.24
C LEU A 128 2.23 5.31 -0.63
N GLY A 129 1.28 4.56 -0.07
CA GLY A 129 1.17 3.13 -0.27
C GLY A 129 2.16 2.34 0.61
N ALA A 130 2.95 1.43 0.02
CA ALA A 130 3.86 0.57 0.79
C ALA A 130 4.78 1.35 1.75
N TYR A 131 5.21 2.55 1.36
CA TYR A 131 6.16 3.33 2.15
C TYR A 131 5.55 3.93 3.44
N ASP A 132 4.24 4.14 3.51
CA ASP A 132 3.58 4.57 4.76
C ASP A 132 3.75 3.50 5.84
N GLY A 133 3.48 2.24 5.51
CA GLY A 133 3.65 1.11 6.43
C GLY A 133 5.08 1.00 6.93
N ILE A 134 6.07 1.11 6.04
CA ILE A 134 7.49 1.07 6.41
C ILE A 134 7.84 2.26 7.32
N SER A 135 7.31 3.45 7.03
CA SER A 135 7.52 4.65 7.86
C SER A 135 6.95 4.47 9.26
N TYR A 136 5.76 3.89 9.39
CA TYR A 136 5.18 3.58 10.69
C TYR A 136 5.98 2.54 11.45
N ILE A 137 6.50 1.51 10.79
CA ILE A 137 7.40 0.54 11.42
C ILE A 137 8.68 1.23 11.92
N ALA A 138 9.27 2.12 11.12
CA ALA A 138 10.48 2.83 11.52
C ALA A 138 10.27 3.72 12.76
N VAL A 139 9.09 4.32 12.89
CA VAL A 139 8.75 5.26 13.97
C VAL A 139 8.20 4.55 15.20
N LEU A 140 7.29 3.60 15.01
CA LEU A 140 6.51 2.98 16.09
C LEU A 140 7.00 1.59 16.49
N GLY A 141 7.68 0.87 15.59
CA GLY A 141 7.94 -0.55 15.75
C GLY A 141 8.79 -0.91 16.98
N LYS A 142 9.68 -0.03 17.43
CA LYS A 142 10.44 -0.23 18.69
C LYS A 142 9.68 0.21 19.93
N LYS A 143 8.83 1.22 19.78
CA LYS A 143 8.02 1.74 20.90
C LYS A 143 6.84 0.85 21.22
N ILE A 144 6.29 0.17 20.22
CA ILE A 144 5.07 -0.61 20.35
C ILE A 144 5.42 -2.09 20.15
N PRO A 145 5.68 -2.85 21.22
CA PRO A 145 5.87 -4.28 21.13
C PRO A 145 4.67 -4.96 20.48
N GLY A 146 4.92 -5.99 19.67
CA GLY A 146 3.84 -6.72 19.02
C GLY A 146 3.11 -6.00 17.90
N LEU A 147 3.61 -4.84 17.41
CA LEU A 147 3.00 -4.13 16.29
C LEU A 147 2.92 -5.01 15.05
N LYS A 148 1.70 -5.16 14.49
CA LYS A 148 1.43 -5.82 13.22
C LYS A 148 0.67 -4.89 12.29
N ILE A 149 1.05 -4.88 11.02
CA ILE A 149 0.40 -4.05 9.99
C ILE A 149 -0.29 -4.96 8.98
N VAL A 150 -1.57 -4.67 8.71
CA VAL A 150 -2.32 -5.33 7.64
C VAL A 150 -1.90 -4.74 6.30
N VAL A 151 -1.31 -5.56 5.43
CA VAL A 151 -0.72 -5.13 4.16
C VAL A 151 -1.20 -5.98 2.98
N ASN A 152 -1.02 -5.45 1.76
CA ASN A 152 -1.16 -6.28 0.57
C ASN A 152 -0.13 -7.43 0.59
N ASP A 153 -0.55 -8.63 0.18
CA ASP A 153 0.28 -9.85 0.17
C ASP A 153 1.58 -9.71 -0.62
N ILE A 154 1.64 -8.79 -1.59
CA ILE A 154 2.87 -8.45 -2.33
C ILE A 154 4.00 -8.01 -1.39
N LEU A 155 3.69 -7.33 -0.28
CA LEU A 155 4.70 -6.84 0.66
C LEU A 155 5.33 -7.95 1.50
N MET A 156 4.74 -9.15 1.53
CA MET A 156 5.33 -10.33 2.15
C MET A 156 6.65 -10.77 1.49
N ASN A 157 6.98 -10.20 0.34
CA ASN A 157 8.24 -10.43 -0.36
C ASN A 157 9.41 -9.59 0.17
N ILE A 158 9.17 -8.70 1.11
CA ILE A 158 10.22 -8.03 1.87
C ILE A 158 10.45 -8.89 3.11
N ASP A 159 11.33 -9.88 3.00
CA ASP A 159 11.56 -10.89 4.04
C ASP A 159 11.89 -10.25 5.39
N GLN A 160 12.69 -9.19 5.38
CA GLN A 160 13.10 -8.45 6.58
C GLN A 160 11.94 -7.81 7.35
N LEU A 161 10.81 -7.57 6.69
CA LEU A 161 9.61 -6.97 7.31
C LEU A 161 8.47 -7.98 7.52
N ARG A 162 8.65 -9.24 7.10
CA ARG A 162 7.60 -10.27 7.16
C ARG A 162 7.07 -10.47 8.59
N CYS A 163 7.95 -10.37 9.59
CA CYS A 163 7.56 -10.47 11.01
C CYS A 163 6.59 -9.36 11.45
N MET A 164 6.51 -8.23 10.74
CA MET A 164 5.63 -7.10 11.03
C MET A 164 4.31 -7.14 10.26
N PHE A 165 4.17 -8.01 9.26
CA PHE A 165 3.09 -7.97 8.28
C PHE A 165 2.04 -9.06 8.48
N LEU A 166 0.77 -8.69 8.22
CA LEU A 166 -0.35 -9.60 8.08
C LEU A 166 -0.95 -9.44 6.67
N PRO A 167 -0.88 -10.46 5.81
CA PRO A 167 -1.23 -10.32 4.41
C PRO A 167 -2.74 -10.32 4.17
N VAL A 168 -3.20 -9.36 3.35
CA VAL A 168 -4.52 -9.40 2.70
C VAL A 168 -4.35 -9.43 1.20
N ASN A 169 -5.06 -10.33 0.54
CA ASN A 169 -5.12 -10.32 -0.90
C ASN A 169 -6.16 -9.29 -1.37
N THR A 170 -5.70 -8.27 -2.10
CA THR A 170 -6.57 -7.23 -2.66
C THR A 170 -7.07 -7.57 -4.06
N VAL A 171 -6.53 -8.62 -4.68
CA VAL A 171 -6.89 -9.06 -6.03
C VAL A 171 -6.95 -10.60 -6.05
N GLY A 172 -8.16 -11.12 -6.20
CA GLY A 172 -8.41 -12.55 -6.21
C GLY A 172 -8.99 -13.07 -4.88
N ARG A 173 -8.90 -14.38 -4.69
CA ARG A 173 -9.47 -15.04 -3.51
C ARG A 173 -8.51 -14.98 -2.34
N GLN A 174 -8.98 -14.52 -1.19
CA GLN A 174 -8.22 -14.52 0.05
C GLN A 174 -7.90 -15.96 0.48
N LYS A 175 -6.66 -16.23 0.86
CA LYS A 175 -6.29 -17.53 1.45
C LYS A 175 -6.90 -17.65 2.85
N ARG A 176 -7.44 -18.82 3.17
CA ARG A 176 -8.05 -19.08 4.48
C ARG A 176 -7.04 -18.95 5.61
N SER A 177 -5.83 -19.42 5.42
CA SER A 177 -4.73 -19.32 6.40
C SER A 177 -4.40 -17.86 6.76
N ASP A 178 -4.42 -16.96 5.77
CA ASP A 178 -4.13 -15.54 5.99
C ASP A 178 -5.26 -14.87 6.78
N MET A 179 -6.52 -15.22 6.47
CA MET A 179 -7.68 -14.74 7.23
C MET A 179 -7.60 -15.20 8.69
N GLU A 180 -7.32 -16.48 8.91
CA GLU A 180 -7.17 -17.05 10.25
C GLU A 180 -6.01 -16.39 11.03
N ALA A 181 -4.90 -16.09 10.36
CA ALA A 181 -3.77 -15.39 10.97
C ALA A 181 -4.15 -13.96 11.41
N ILE A 182 -4.88 -13.24 10.57
CA ILE A 182 -5.40 -11.90 10.88
C ILE A 182 -6.38 -11.96 12.06
N GLU A 183 -7.32 -12.93 12.05
CA GLU A 183 -8.30 -13.09 13.14
C GLU A 183 -7.61 -13.42 14.47
N ARG A 184 -6.59 -14.29 14.45
CA ARG A 184 -5.79 -14.58 15.65
C ARG A 184 -5.08 -13.33 16.16
N ALA A 185 -4.48 -12.54 15.27
CA ALA A 185 -3.78 -11.31 15.66
C ALA A 185 -4.72 -10.27 16.27
N TYR A 186 -5.96 -10.14 15.77
CA TYR A 186 -6.95 -9.26 16.37
C TYR A 186 -7.40 -9.70 17.77
N ARG A 187 -7.36 -11.01 18.07
CA ARG A 187 -7.75 -11.55 19.39
C ARG A 187 -6.62 -11.58 20.42
N ASP A 188 -5.39 -11.44 19.96
CA ASP A 188 -4.21 -11.49 20.83
C ASP A 188 -3.98 -10.13 21.47
N GLU A 189 -4.04 -10.08 22.79
CA GLU A 189 -3.88 -8.85 23.56
C GLU A 189 -2.45 -8.28 23.53
N ASN A 190 -1.45 -9.13 23.24
CA ASN A 190 -0.06 -8.70 23.09
C ASN A 190 0.24 -8.09 21.73
N ILE A 191 -0.68 -8.18 20.76
CA ILE A 191 -0.49 -7.65 19.43
C ILE A 191 -1.21 -6.30 19.31
N GLN A 192 -0.49 -5.29 18.83
CA GLN A 192 -1.06 -4.00 18.46
C GLN A 192 -1.28 -3.97 16.95
N MET A 193 -2.50 -3.62 16.55
CA MET A 193 -2.90 -3.71 15.14
C MET A 193 -2.82 -2.34 14.47
N MET A 194 -2.31 -2.34 13.23
CA MET A 194 -2.37 -1.16 12.37
C MET A 194 -2.96 -1.51 11.01
N SER A 195 -3.80 -0.62 10.49
CA SER A 195 -4.41 -0.79 9.17
C SER A 195 -4.59 0.53 8.43
N PHE A 196 -4.73 0.42 7.10
CA PHE A 196 -5.10 1.51 6.20
C PHE A 196 -6.49 1.22 5.63
N PRO A 197 -7.57 1.74 6.23
CA PRO A 197 -8.93 1.29 5.92
C PRO A 197 -9.40 1.60 4.50
N ALA A 198 -8.76 2.56 3.80
CA ALA A 198 -8.99 2.82 2.39
C ALA A 198 -8.60 1.62 1.50
N GLY A 199 -7.58 0.85 1.91
CA GLY A 199 -7.04 -0.30 1.16
C GLY A 199 -6.30 0.06 -0.12
N PHE A 200 -6.23 1.34 -0.48
CA PHE A 200 -5.50 1.89 -1.63
C PHE A 200 -4.87 3.21 -1.26
N CYS A 201 -3.79 3.59 -1.98
CA CYS A 201 -3.19 4.91 -1.82
C CYS A 201 -4.20 6.02 -2.07
N SER A 202 -4.02 7.14 -1.39
CA SER A 202 -4.81 8.37 -1.62
C SER A 202 -4.83 8.76 -3.10
N ARG A 203 -5.93 9.34 -3.55
CA ARG A 203 -6.19 9.73 -4.93
C ARG A 203 -6.46 11.23 -5.02
N PHE A 204 -6.36 11.76 -6.23
CA PHE A 204 -6.88 13.10 -6.53
C PHE A 204 -8.39 13.02 -6.75
N ILE A 205 -9.15 13.48 -5.77
CA ILE A 205 -10.63 13.43 -5.72
C ILE A 205 -11.12 14.81 -5.31
N ASP A 206 -12.05 15.39 -6.07
CA ASP A 206 -12.68 16.69 -5.77
C ASP A 206 -11.66 17.80 -5.44
N GLY A 207 -10.64 17.91 -6.28
CA GLY A 207 -9.60 18.95 -6.14
C GLY A 207 -8.59 18.71 -5.01
N LYS A 208 -8.66 17.58 -4.30
CA LYS A 208 -7.80 17.28 -3.13
C LYS A 208 -7.18 15.87 -3.24
N ILE A 209 -5.99 15.73 -2.67
CA ILE A 209 -5.38 14.41 -2.45
C ILE A 209 -5.94 13.85 -1.15
N GLN A 210 -6.69 12.77 -1.27
CA GLN A 210 -7.36 12.13 -0.14
C GLN A 210 -7.64 10.66 -0.42
N ASP A 211 -7.90 9.90 0.64
CA ASP A 211 -8.32 8.52 0.54
C ASP A 211 -9.72 8.42 -0.06
N ILE A 212 -9.97 7.31 -0.74
CA ILE A 212 -11.34 6.88 -1.03
C ILE A 212 -12.09 6.56 0.28
N ALA A 213 -13.39 6.29 0.18
CA ALA A 213 -14.19 5.89 1.33
C ALA A 213 -13.56 4.74 2.11
N TRP A 214 -13.49 4.86 3.43
CA TRP A 214 -12.94 3.82 4.29
C TRP A 214 -13.90 2.64 4.41
N LYS A 215 -13.35 1.45 4.48
CA LYS A 215 -14.13 0.20 4.59
C LYS A 215 -14.70 0.03 5.99
N LYS A 216 -15.97 -0.36 6.08
CA LYS A 216 -16.67 -0.63 7.34
C LYS A 216 -16.00 -1.70 8.22
N SER A 217 -15.17 -2.57 7.62
CA SER A 217 -14.48 -3.64 8.35
C SER A 217 -13.58 -3.13 9.48
N VAL A 218 -13.07 -1.90 9.40
CA VAL A 218 -12.26 -1.30 10.48
C VAL A 218 -13.08 -1.16 11.75
N ILE A 219 -14.33 -0.73 11.65
CA ILE A 219 -15.25 -0.58 12.80
C ILE A 219 -15.64 -1.95 13.35
N THR A 220 -16.03 -2.88 12.46
CA THR A 220 -16.34 -4.25 12.86
C THR A 220 -15.17 -4.87 13.65
N LYS A 221 -13.94 -4.72 13.16
CA LYS A 221 -12.75 -5.24 13.84
C LYS A 221 -12.48 -4.57 15.18
N ALA A 222 -12.64 -3.25 15.28
CA ALA A 222 -12.49 -2.53 16.55
C ALA A 222 -13.46 -3.06 17.62
N ILE A 223 -14.73 -3.21 17.26
CA ILE A 223 -15.79 -3.71 18.18
C ILE A 223 -15.52 -5.17 18.56
N ASP A 224 -15.32 -6.06 17.56
CA ASP A 224 -15.18 -7.50 17.78
C ASP A 224 -13.95 -7.85 18.63
N SER A 225 -12.87 -7.08 18.48
CA SER A 225 -11.62 -7.28 19.23
C SER A 225 -11.48 -6.37 20.45
N LYS A 226 -12.48 -5.54 20.76
CA LYS A 226 -12.50 -4.59 21.87
C LYS A 226 -11.24 -3.69 21.91
N ARG A 227 -10.82 -3.20 20.74
CA ARG A 227 -9.64 -2.34 20.58
C ARG A 227 -10.05 -0.89 20.47
N ASP A 228 -9.49 -0.04 21.29
CA ASP A 228 -9.61 1.40 21.11
C ASP A 228 -8.92 1.82 19.81
N VAL A 229 -9.53 2.74 19.08
CA VAL A 229 -9.03 3.16 17.79
C VAL A 229 -8.20 4.42 17.91
N ILE A 230 -6.94 4.37 17.45
CA ILE A 230 -6.10 5.57 17.39
C ILE A 230 -6.07 6.07 15.95
N PRO A 231 -6.73 7.20 15.64
CA PRO A 231 -6.61 7.84 14.34
C PRO A 231 -5.22 8.47 14.21
N MET A 232 -4.56 8.23 13.08
CA MET A 232 -3.27 8.83 12.77
C MET A 232 -3.30 9.48 11.40
N TYR A 233 -2.61 10.59 11.25
CA TYR A 233 -2.48 11.29 9.98
C TYR A 233 -1.03 11.29 9.50
N PHE A 234 -0.82 10.77 8.30
CA PHE A 234 0.46 10.81 7.61
C PHE A 234 0.48 11.98 6.62
N LYS A 235 1.31 12.99 6.89
CA LYS A 235 1.51 14.13 6.00
C LYS A 235 2.54 13.79 4.93
N GLY A 236 2.04 13.31 3.81
CA GLY A 236 2.84 12.93 2.65
C GLY A 236 1.99 12.94 1.38
N ARG A 237 2.66 12.83 0.25
CA ARG A 237 2.01 12.64 -1.05
C ARG A 237 2.95 11.94 -2.03
N ASN A 238 2.39 11.21 -2.95
CA ASN A 238 3.11 10.71 -4.11
C ASN A 238 3.44 11.84 -5.10
N SER A 239 4.21 11.54 -6.12
CA SER A 239 4.57 12.50 -7.16
C SER A 239 3.34 12.95 -7.97
N LEU A 240 3.43 14.12 -8.59
CA LEU A 240 2.38 14.60 -9.50
C LEU A 240 2.19 13.65 -10.70
N VAL A 241 3.26 12.97 -11.12
CA VAL A 241 3.21 11.94 -12.16
C VAL A 241 2.28 10.79 -11.75
N PHE A 242 2.35 10.34 -10.49
CA PHE A 242 1.46 9.32 -9.96
C PHE A 242 -0.02 9.74 -10.06
N TYR A 243 -0.34 10.93 -9.58
CA TYR A 243 -1.74 11.43 -9.62
C TYR A 243 -2.21 11.73 -11.04
N GLY A 244 -1.36 12.27 -11.90
CA GLY A 244 -1.68 12.55 -13.30
C GLY A 244 -1.99 11.27 -14.08
N LEU A 245 -1.18 10.22 -13.92
CA LEU A 245 -1.43 8.92 -14.55
C LEU A 245 -2.68 8.24 -14.01
N GLU A 246 -2.95 8.34 -12.72
CA GLU A 246 -4.18 7.83 -12.12
C GLU A 246 -5.43 8.59 -12.60
N TRP A 247 -5.35 9.91 -12.73
CA TRP A 247 -6.43 10.73 -13.29
C TRP A 247 -6.70 10.36 -14.76
N PHE A 248 -5.64 10.28 -15.58
CA PHE A 248 -5.74 9.89 -16.98
C PHE A 248 -6.32 8.49 -17.17
N ARG A 249 -5.88 7.54 -16.34
CA ARG A 249 -6.45 6.20 -16.29
C ARG A 249 -7.96 6.20 -16.06
N ARG A 250 -8.44 7.03 -15.12
CA ARG A 250 -9.87 7.12 -14.78
C ARG A 250 -10.67 7.69 -15.95
N ILE A 251 -10.17 8.73 -16.63
CA ILE A 251 -10.81 9.31 -17.81
C ILE A 251 -10.93 8.27 -18.93
N LEU A 252 -9.90 7.47 -19.15
CA LEU A 252 -9.90 6.44 -20.18
C LEU A 252 -10.68 5.17 -19.78
N GLY A 253 -11.29 5.13 -18.59
CA GLY A 253 -12.02 3.94 -18.11
C GLY A 253 -11.16 2.70 -17.91
N ILE A 254 -9.82 2.85 -17.82
CA ILE A 254 -8.91 1.73 -17.63
C ILE A 254 -9.10 1.16 -16.22
N LYS A 255 -9.60 -0.06 -16.09
CA LYS A 255 -9.86 -0.74 -14.81
C LYS A 255 -8.59 -1.05 -14.02
N PHE A 256 -7.46 -1.03 -14.69
CA PHE A 256 -6.17 -1.35 -14.15
C PHE A 256 -5.58 -0.29 -13.22
N ASN A 257 -5.00 -0.71 -12.08
CA ASN A 257 -4.36 0.20 -11.13
C ASN A 257 -2.89 0.48 -11.53
N ILE A 258 -2.67 1.47 -12.38
CA ILE A 258 -1.33 1.91 -12.82
C ILE A 258 -0.47 2.31 -11.61
N GLY A 259 -1.08 2.78 -10.52
CA GLY A 259 -0.38 3.17 -9.31
C GLY A 259 0.49 2.05 -8.73
N LEU A 260 0.06 0.79 -8.82
CA LEU A 260 0.86 -0.35 -8.34
C LEU A 260 2.21 -0.48 -9.05
N ILE A 261 2.27 -0.19 -10.36
CA ILE A 261 3.53 -0.21 -11.13
C ILE A 261 4.48 0.91 -10.68
N LEU A 262 3.92 2.06 -10.30
CA LEU A 262 4.70 3.23 -9.91
C LEU A 262 5.17 3.20 -8.45
N LEU A 263 4.56 2.36 -7.59
CA LEU A 263 4.94 2.29 -6.17
C LEU A 263 6.42 1.99 -5.95
N PRO A 264 7.07 1.05 -6.65
CA PRO A 264 8.50 0.83 -6.50
C PRO A 264 9.33 2.09 -6.82
N TRP A 265 8.94 2.83 -7.86
CA TRP A 265 9.59 4.09 -8.21
C TRP A 265 9.35 5.20 -7.17
N GLN A 266 8.10 5.30 -6.66
CA GLN A 266 7.76 6.24 -5.58
C GLN A 266 8.61 5.95 -4.34
N MET A 267 8.73 4.68 -3.98
CA MET A 267 9.49 4.23 -2.81
C MET A 267 11.00 4.44 -3.01
N ALA A 268 11.58 3.92 -4.09
CA ALA A 268 13.03 3.88 -4.24
C ALA A 268 13.67 5.21 -4.64
N ARG A 269 12.92 6.10 -5.29
CA ARG A 269 13.44 7.37 -5.82
C ARG A 269 12.74 8.59 -5.26
N TYR A 270 11.39 8.65 -5.32
CA TYR A 270 10.67 9.86 -4.95
C TYR A 270 10.70 10.12 -3.45
N ALA A 271 10.65 9.07 -2.61
CA ALA A 271 10.71 9.20 -1.15
C ALA A 271 12.10 9.60 -0.63
N ARG A 272 13.16 9.37 -1.42
CA ARG A 272 14.55 9.69 -1.00
C ARG A 272 14.71 11.17 -0.65
N GLY A 273 15.33 11.45 0.51
CA GLY A 273 15.60 12.81 1.00
C GLY A 273 14.35 13.56 1.46
N LYS A 274 13.20 12.89 1.64
CA LYS A 274 11.98 13.54 2.11
C LYS A 274 11.89 13.59 3.62
N HIS A 275 11.16 14.59 4.09
CA HIS A 275 10.72 14.70 5.47
C HIS A 275 9.21 14.45 5.53
N TYR A 276 8.78 13.59 6.46
CA TYR A 276 7.36 13.28 6.68
C TYR A 276 6.95 13.63 8.10
N THR A 277 5.70 14.05 8.27
CA THR A 277 5.13 14.29 9.60
C THR A 277 4.03 13.25 9.86
N ILE A 278 4.06 12.67 11.05
CA ILE A 278 3.04 11.76 11.56
C ILE A 278 2.38 12.42 12.76
N VAL A 279 1.07 12.56 12.73
CA VAL A 279 0.28 13.07 13.84
C VAL A 279 -0.60 11.97 14.39
N ILE A 280 -0.48 11.71 15.68
CA ILE A 280 -1.22 10.67 16.41
C ILE A 280 -2.33 11.37 17.19
N GLY A 281 -3.57 10.94 16.96
CA GLY A 281 -4.75 11.45 17.68
C GLY A 281 -4.96 10.76 19.02
N ASP A 282 -5.97 11.21 19.74
CA ASP A 282 -6.39 10.59 20.99
C ASP A 282 -7.08 9.25 20.72
N PRO A 283 -6.86 8.24 21.57
CA PRO A 283 -7.59 6.97 21.49
C PRO A 283 -9.10 7.19 21.59
N ILE A 284 -9.84 6.59 20.68
CA ILE A 284 -11.29 6.58 20.64
C ILE A 284 -11.74 5.23 21.19
N PRO A 285 -12.45 5.18 22.32
CA PRO A 285 -12.95 3.95 22.89
C PRO A 285 -13.79 3.17 21.87
N TYR A 286 -13.62 1.86 21.78
CA TYR A 286 -14.38 1.04 20.81
C TYR A 286 -15.88 1.08 21.07
N GLN A 287 -16.32 1.34 22.30
CA GLN A 287 -17.74 1.52 22.68
C GLN A 287 -18.38 2.76 22.04
N THR A 288 -17.58 3.72 21.55
CA THR A 288 -18.06 4.87 20.79
C THR A 288 -18.80 4.45 19.51
N PHE A 289 -18.43 3.31 18.95
CA PHE A 289 -19.03 2.79 17.71
C PHE A 289 -20.30 1.99 17.99
N ASP A 290 -21.31 2.68 18.45
CA ASP A 290 -22.62 2.12 18.84
C ASP A 290 -23.63 2.01 17.68
N ALA A 291 -24.88 1.68 18.00
CA ALA A 291 -25.96 1.52 17.03
C ALA A 291 -26.52 2.86 16.48
N SER A 292 -26.02 4.03 16.93
CA SER A 292 -26.48 5.35 16.44
C SER A 292 -26.15 5.61 14.99
N ARG A 293 -25.15 4.90 14.45
CA ARG A 293 -24.71 4.96 13.05
C ARG A 293 -24.39 3.56 12.52
N SER A 294 -24.55 3.37 11.22
CA SER A 294 -24.04 2.17 10.55
C SER A 294 -22.50 2.11 10.60
N HIS A 295 -21.94 0.90 10.54
CA HIS A 295 -20.47 0.74 10.47
C HIS A 295 -19.83 1.50 9.29
N THR A 296 -20.57 1.72 8.21
CA THR A 296 -20.10 2.51 7.06
C THR A 296 -20.01 3.98 7.42
N GLU A 297 -21.01 4.54 8.07
CA GLU A 297 -21.02 5.94 8.53
C GLU A 297 -19.93 6.17 9.59
N TRP A 298 -19.79 5.25 10.56
CA TRP A 298 -18.70 5.28 11.54
C TRP A 298 -17.31 5.24 10.89
N ALA A 299 -17.12 4.45 9.83
CA ALA A 299 -15.85 4.40 9.11
C ALA A 299 -15.54 5.74 8.41
N GLN A 300 -16.55 6.44 7.84
CA GLN A 300 -16.35 7.76 7.27
C GLN A 300 -16.10 8.83 8.33
N TRP A 301 -16.83 8.79 9.46
CA TRP A 301 -16.56 9.65 10.60
C TRP A 301 -15.13 9.47 11.12
N LEU A 302 -14.67 8.22 11.28
CA LEU A 302 -13.29 7.92 11.70
C LEU A 302 -12.24 8.45 10.69
N ARG A 303 -12.54 8.34 9.39
CA ARG A 303 -11.73 8.96 8.34
C ARG A 303 -11.64 10.48 8.53
N GLU A 304 -12.73 11.14 8.83
CA GLU A 304 -12.77 12.57 9.13
C GLU A 304 -11.93 12.93 10.35
N GLN A 305 -12.02 12.15 11.45
CA GLN A 305 -11.16 12.34 12.62
C GLN A 305 -9.68 12.28 12.25
N CYS A 306 -9.27 11.29 11.43
CA CYS A 306 -7.91 11.18 10.92
C CYS A 306 -7.49 12.45 10.13
N TYR A 307 -8.32 12.92 9.20
CA TYR A 307 -8.02 14.11 8.40
C TYR A 307 -8.07 15.42 9.18
N ASN A 308 -8.82 15.50 10.28
CA ASN A 308 -8.84 16.66 11.17
C ASN A 308 -7.49 16.89 11.87
N LEU A 309 -6.70 15.82 12.10
CA LEU A 309 -5.34 15.92 12.63
C LEU A 309 -4.40 16.70 11.71
N LYS A 310 -4.74 16.83 10.43
CA LYS A 310 -3.97 17.64 9.47
C LYS A 310 -3.82 19.10 9.92
N LYS A 311 -4.76 19.64 10.68
CA LYS A 311 -4.71 21.03 11.16
C LYS A 311 -3.56 21.25 12.15
N ASN A 312 -3.08 20.18 12.78
CA ASN A 312 -2.04 20.20 13.79
C ASN A 312 -0.66 19.78 13.23
N SER A 313 -0.55 19.60 11.91
CA SER A 313 0.66 19.05 11.23
C SER A 313 1.51 20.10 10.51
#